data_6a3ec5f92af3637bc578bd5990346e1b
#
_entry.id   6a3ec5f92af3637bc578bd5990346e1b
#
_cell.length_a   1.000
_cell.length_b   1.000
_cell.length_c   1.000
_cell.angle_alpha   90.00
_cell.angle_beta   90.00
_cell.angle_gamma   90.00
#
_symmetry.space_group_name_H-M   'P 1'
#
loop_
_entity.id
_entity.type
_entity.pdbx_description
1 polymer ?
#
loop_
_entity_poly.entity_id
_entity_poly.type
_entity_poly.pdbx_seq_one_letter_code
_entity_poly.pdbx_strand_id
1 'polypeptide(L)'
;MESIVNDKLSSYITLNKLLSDYQHGFSRGKSCLTQLLYCKNLWINGLNCKESVDIFIDFAKAFDSVSVKLRNYGIDGFILKWLETFLQNRSQIVKINNSFSDSLPVSSGVPQGSVLGPILFNIFINDIFECCCNYCEIFLFADDVKLFSSNSFELQNSLNLLSEWSKKWQLQVSIEKCSVLHLGSNNAETSYFLDGHELKRTNCVKDLGVFTSNTLSSTSQCHETYKKASRICSLIHKSFISRNKEIIHQAYNVYVLLILDYCSSVYNPSKVSDIQLLEKVQRKFTKRLFHSKISYSDRLKHLCIETLEKRRLKHDLILAYKILHEKIPVLSSFLQYKHIIRPTRSSESMNLVVPKFKLDCKKYFFINRVSSILNSFPVTSMCMDRYNLKNFKRFLDATDLSRFLRGTNS
;
A
#
# COMPACT_ATOMS: atom_id res chain seq x y z
N MET A 1 4.89 29.90 -5.05
CA MET A 1 3.70 29.99 -5.92
C MET A 1 3.06 28.61 -6.13
N GLU A 2 3.77 27.58 -6.59
CA GLU A 2 3.23 26.22 -6.81
C GLU A 2 2.45 25.67 -5.60
N SER A 3 2.97 25.79 -4.38
CA SER A 3 2.29 25.28 -3.16
C SER A 3 0.92 25.93 -2.94
N ILE A 4 0.82 27.25 -3.19
CA ILE A 4 -0.45 27.98 -3.02
C ILE A 4 -1.48 27.49 -4.06
N VAL A 5 -1.05 27.34 -5.30
CA VAL A 5 -1.92 26.83 -6.39
C VAL A 5 -2.31 25.38 -6.09
N ASN A 6 -1.36 24.54 -5.68
CA ASN A 6 -1.62 23.14 -5.32
C ASN A 6 -2.64 23.01 -4.19
N ASP A 7 -2.54 23.81 -3.13
CA ASP A 7 -3.46 23.76 -1.99
C ASP A 7 -4.88 24.15 -2.41
N LYS A 8 -5.02 25.18 -3.24
CA LYS A 8 -6.34 25.61 -3.76
C LYS A 8 -6.93 24.59 -4.74
N LEU A 9 -6.11 24.08 -5.65
CA LEU A 9 -6.51 23.05 -6.61
C LEU A 9 -6.92 21.74 -5.89
N SER A 10 -6.12 21.28 -4.94
CA SER A 10 -6.43 20.11 -4.12
C SER A 10 -7.72 20.27 -3.33
N SER A 11 -7.94 21.46 -2.74
CA SER A 11 -9.17 21.76 -2.01
C SER A 11 -10.39 21.75 -2.94
N TYR A 12 -10.28 22.38 -4.10
CA TYR A 12 -11.36 22.41 -5.11
C TYR A 12 -11.74 21.00 -5.57
N ILE A 13 -10.75 20.20 -5.95
CA ILE A 13 -10.92 18.82 -6.42
C ILE A 13 -11.56 17.94 -5.33
N THR A 14 -11.11 18.10 -4.08
CA THR A 14 -11.64 17.32 -2.95
C THR A 14 -13.09 17.71 -2.62
N LEU A 15 -13.39 19.00 -2.57
CA LEU A 15 -14.74 19.50 -2.28
C LEU A 15 -15.78 19.07 -3.33
N ASN A 16 -15.39 19.08 -4.60
CA ASN A 16 -16.24 18.69 -5.71
C ASN A 16 -16.18 17.20 -6.05
N LYS A 17 -15.41 16.38 -5.30
CA LYS A 17 -15.24 14.95 -5.52
C LYS A 17 -14.88 14.58 -6.97
N LEU A 18 -13.96 15.32 -7.55
CA LEU A 18 -13.63 15.20 -8.98
C LEU A 18 -12.69 14.04 -9.30
N LEU A 19 -11.95 13.52 -8.32
CA LEU A 19 -11.10 12.35 -8.53
C LEU A 19 -11.79 11.09 -8.04
N SER A 20 -11.55 9.99 -8.74
CA SER A 20 -12.04 8.68 -8.37
C SER A 20 -11.50 8.22 -7.01
N ASP A 21 -12.35 7.51 -6.25
CA ASP A 21 -11.96 6.92 -4.98
C ASP A 21 -10.92 5.81 -5.12
N TYR A 22 -10.77 5.23 -6.29
CA TYR A 22 -9.80 4.17 -6.58
C TYR A 22 -8.38 4.69 -6.93
N GLN A 23 -8.17 6.01 -7.08
CA GLN A 23 -6.83 6.60 -7.15
C GLN A 23 -6.26 6.76 -5.75
N HIS A 24 -5.20 6.02 -5.43
CA HIS A 24 -4.52 6.07 -4.14
C HIS A 24 -3.22 6.88 -4.14
N GLY A 25 -2.58 7.03 -5.30
CA GLY A 25 -1.36 7.83 -5.45
C GLY A 25 -1.65 9.31 -5.25
N PHE A 26 -0.81 9.99 -4.47
CA PHE A 26 -0.89 11.43 -4.21
C PHE A 26 -2.26 11.94 -3.73
N SER A 27 -3.10 11.06 -3.19
CA SER A 27 -4.43 11.37 -2.69
C SER A 27 -4.47 11.43 -1.17
N ARG A 28 -5.10 12.48 -0.62
CA ARG A 28 -5.18 12.69 0.84
C ARG A 28 -5.88 11.53 1.54
N GLY A 29 -5.27 11.02 2.60
CA GLY A 29 -5.82 9.91 3.39
C GLY A 29 -5.66 8.53 2.76
N LYS A 30 -5.03 8.43 1.59
CA LYS A 30 -4.73 7.19 0.87
C LYS A 30 -3.22 6.92 0.85
N SER A 31 -2.81 5.67 0.61
CA SER A 31 -1.42 5.23 0.64
C SER A 31 -1.25 3.87 -0.03
N CYS A 32 0.00 3.42 -0.25
CA CYS A 32 0.30 2.05 -0.68
C CYS A 32 -0.39 1.01 0.22
N LEU A 33 -0.37 1.23 1.54
CA LEU A 33 -1.02 0.33 2.50
C LEU A 33 -2.52 0.21 2.26
N THR A 34 -3.22 1.33 2.07
CA THR A 34 -4.68 1.32 1.88
C THR A 34 -5.07 0.65 0.58
N GLN A 35 -4.34 0.89 -0.51
CA GLN A 35 -4.60 0.22 -1.78
C GLN A 35 -4.33 -1.28 -1.71
N LEU A 36 -3.16 -1.67 -1.20
CA LEU A 36 -2.78 -3.07 -1.10
C LEU A 36 -3.73 -3.87 -0.20
N LEU A 37 -4.25 -3.29 0.88
CA LEU A 37 -5.26 -3.93 1.72
C LEU A 37 -6.56 -4.12 0.95
N TYR A 38 -6.98 -3.11 0.19
CA TYR A 38 -8.20 -3.18 -0.60
C TYR A 38 -8.10 -4.24 -1.71
N CYS A 39 -7.03 -4.20 -2.52
CA CYS A 39 -6.77 -5.21 -3.54
C CYS A 39 -6.71 -6.62 -2.93
N LYS A 40 -5.97 -6.80 -1.83
CA LYS A 40 -5.85 -8.10 -1.19
C LYS A 40 -7.19 -8.65 -0.68
N ASN A 41 -8.08 -7.78 -0.20
CA ASN A 41 -9.44 -8.19 0.18
C ASN A 41 -10.22 -8.74 -1.00
N LEU A 42 -10.17 -8.09 -2.16
CA LEU A 42 -10.79 -8.57 -3.39
C LEU A 42 -10.19 -9.88 -3.86
N TRP A 43 -8.87 -9.98 -3.92
CA TRP A 43 -8.16 -11.19 -4.33
C TRP A 43 -8.53 -12.41 -3.46
N ILE A 44 -8.59 -12.22 -2.13
CA ILE A 44 -8.99 -13.28 -1.20
C ILE A 44 -10.43 -13.75 -1.45
N ASN A 45 -11.33 -12.81 -1.77
CA ASN A 45 -12.71 -13.17 -2.09
C ASN A 45 -12.82 -13.87 -3.46
N GLY A 46 -11.95 -13.51 -4.41
CA GLY A 46 -11.88 -14.11 -5.75
C GLY A 46 -11.18 -15.48 -5.81
N LEU A 47 -10.43 -15.92 -4.76
CA LEU A 47 -9.63 -17.15 -4.81
C LEU A 47 -10.41 -18.44 -5.13
N ASN A 48 -11.72 -18.46 -4.87
CA ASN A 48 -12.58 -19.60 -5.18
C ASN A 48 -13.12 -19.58 -6.62
N CYS A 49 -12.91 -18.49 -7.35
CA CYS A 49 -13.29 -18.35 -8.74
C CYS A 49 -12.14 -18.80 -9.64
N LYS A 50 -12.43 -19.67 -10.62
CA LYS A 50 -11.41 -20.21 -11.53
C LYS A 50 -10.85 -19.19 -12.52
N GLU A 51 -11.48 -18.03 -12.64
CA GLU A 51 -11.12 -16.97 -13.59
C GLU A 51 -10.64 -15.70 -12.92
N SER A 52 -10.36 -15.73 -11.61
CA SER A 52 -9.87 -14.53 -10.90
C SER A 52 -8.45 -14.18 -11.33
N VAL A 53 -8.30 -13.00 -11.93
CA VAL A 53 -7.04 -12.51 -12.49
C VAL A 53 -6.85 -11.04 -12.15
N ASP A 54 -5.63 -10.65 -11.83
CA ASP A 54 -5.19 -9.26 -11.74
C ASP A 54 -4.14 -8.98 -12.81
N ILE A 55 -4.30 -7.89 -13.55
CA ILE A 55 -3.38 -7.46 -14.60
C ILE A 55 -2.73 -6.14 -14.15
N PHE A 56 -1.39 -6.14 -14.10
CA PHE A 56 -0.56 -4.99 -13.75
C PHE A 56 -0.08 -4.31 -15.03
N ILE A 57 -0.36 -3.03 -15.15
CA ILE A 57 -0.09 -2.22 -16.33
C ILE A 57 0.86 -1.09 -15.97
N ASP A 58 1.91 -0.93 -16.77
CA ASP A 58 2.93 0.12 -16.64
C ASP A 58 2.87 1.04 -17.86
N PHE A 59 2.85 2.35 -17.65
CA PHE A 59 2.87 3.33 -18.73
C PHE A 59 4.27 3.87 -19.00
N ALA A 60 4.58 4.13 -20.27
CA ALA A 60 5.93 4.49 -20.70
C ALA A 60 6.27 5.97 -20.70
N LYS A 61 5.35 6.90 -20.71
CA LYS A 61 5.50 8.40 -20.62
C LYS A 61 4.16 9.09 -20.85
N ALA A 62 3.83 10.16 -20.13
CA ALA A 62 2.60 10.91 -20.33
C ALA A 62 2.80 12.41 -20.26
N PHE A 63 1.95 13.19 -20.99
CA PHE A 63 1.60 14.55 -20.51
C PHE A 63 1.40 15.71 -21.51
N ASP A 64 0.99 15.50 -22.76
CA ASP A 64 0.73 16.65 -23.67
C ASP A 64 -0.71 17.20 -23.62
N SER A 65 -1.67 16.52 -22.97
CA SER A 65 -3.10 16.84 -23.02
C SER A 65 -3.72 17.31 -21.71
N VAL A 66 -2.92 17.71 -20.73
CA VAL A 66 -3.41 18.09 -19.38
C VAL A 66 -4.33 19.32 -19.41
N SER A 67 -4.04 20.32 -20.25
CA SER A 67 -4.83 21.57 -20.29
C SER A 67 -6.29 21.36 -20.72
N VAL A 68 -6.54 20.45 -21.67
CA VAL A 68 -7.90 20.14 -22.13
C VAL A 68 -8.71 19.51 -20.99
N LYS A 69 -8.12 18.58 -20.25
CA LYS A 69 -8.78 17.92 -19.12
C LYS A 69 -9.07 18.88 -17.98
N LEU A 70 -8.18 19.82 -17.68
CA LEU A 70 -8.40 20.84 -16.64
C LEU A 70 -9.68 21.66 -16.89
N ARG A 71 -9.96 22.03 -18.13
CA ARG A 71 -11.23 22.74 -18.50
C ARG A 71 -12.46 21.89 -18.21
N ASN A 72 -12.40 20.58 -18.49
CA ASN A 72 -13.53 19.67 -18.20
C ASN A 72 -13.84 19.56 -16.70
N TYR A 73 -12.87 19.84 -15.85
CA TYR A 73 -13.03 19.91 -14.40
C TYR A 73 -13.42 21.30 -13.88
N GLY A 74 -13.77 22.26 -14.76
CA GLY A 74 -14.17 23.62 -14.40
C GLY A 74 -13.01 24.48 -13.94
N ILE A 75 -11.76 24.14 -14.32
CA ILE A 75 -10.58 24.94 -14.07
C ILE A 75 -10.32 25.79 -15.30
N ASP A 76 -10.59 27.10 -15.21
CA ASP A 76 -10.50 28.04 -16.30
C ASP A 76 -9.81 29.36 -15.91
N GLY A 77 -9.89 30.35 -16.78
CA GLY A 77 -9.44 31.72 -16.54
C GLY A 77 -7.93 31.82 -16.28
N PHE A 78 -7.55 32.67 -15.32
CA PHE A 78 -6.14 32.98 -15.02
C PHE A 78 -5.37 31.78 -14.50
N ILE A 79 -6.01 30.89 -13.72
CA ILE A 79 -5.37 29.69 -13.18
C ILE A 79 -5.00 28.74 -14.31
N LEU A 80 -5.90 28.49 -15.24
CA LEU A 80 -5.62 27.64 -16.40
C LEU A 80 -4.47 28.20 -17.24
N LYS A 81 -4.49 29.48 -17.52
CA LYS A 81 -3.42 30.16 -18.28
C LYS A 81 -2.06 30.06 -17.60
N TRP A 82 -2.05 30.16 -16.26
CA TRP A 82 -0.84 30.01 -15.49
C TRP A 82 -0.33 28.55 -15.52
N LEU A 83 -1.21 27.58 -15.42
CA LEU A 83 -0.86 26.16 -15.51
C LEU A 83 -0.34 25.80 -16.92
N GLU A 84 -0.95 26.34 -17.98
CA GLU A 84 -0.47 26.18 -19.35
C GLU A 84 0.95 26.75 -19.51
N THR A 85 1.20 27.94 -18.99
CA THR A 85 2.54 28.55 -19.01
C THR A 85 3.55 27.73 -18.20
N PHE A 86 3.14 27.15 -17.06
CA PHE A 86 3.98 26.32 -16.24
C PHE A 86 4.39 25.00 -16.94
N LEU A 87 3.53 24.46 -17.80
CA LEU A 87 3.77 23.22 -18.54
C LEU A 87 4.48 23.42 -19.89
N GLN A 88 4.39 24.62 -20.50
CA GLN A 88 4.95 24.92 -21.81
C GLN A 88 6.35 25.50 -21.74
N ASN A 89 7.03 25.55 -22.90
CA ASN A 89 8.33 26.23 -23.13
C ASN A 89 9.42 25.79 -22.14
N ARG A 90 9.45 24.50 -21.79
CA ARG A 90 10.46 23.93 -20.88
C ARG A 90 11.64 23.38 -21.67
N SER A 91 12.81 23.44 -21.06
CA SER A 91 14.02 22.79 -21.56
C SER A 91 14.70 22.03 -20.43
N GLN A 92 15.50 21.05 -20.78
CA GLN A 92 16.30 20.26 -19.83
C GLN A 92 17.76 20.21 -20.23
N ILE A 93 18.62 20.20 -19.23
CA ILE A 93 20.07 20.07 -19.35
C ILE A 93 20.52 18.99 -18.40
N VAL A 94 21.41 18.11 -18.83
CA VAL A 94 22.05 17.11 -17.94
C VAL A 94 23.33 17.73 -17.38
N LYS A 95 23.46 17.72 -16.05
CA LYS A 95 24.67 18.17 -15.35
C LYS A 95 25.39 16.97 -14.74
N ILE A 96 26.67 16.78 -15.11
CA ILE A 96 27.55 15.78 -14.51
C ILE A 96 28.80 16.52 -14.01
N ASN A 97 28.98 16.56 -12.71
CA ASN A 97 30.03 17.37 -12.05
C ASN A 97 29.92 18.86 -12.48
N ASN A 98 30.92 19.37 -13.22
CA ASN A 98 30.96 20.73 -13.72
C ASN A 98 30.65 20.85 -15.22
N SER A 99 30.29 19.75 -15.89
CA SER A 99 29.95 19.73 -17.32
C SER A 99 28.43 19.71 -17.49
N PHE A 100 27.97 20.42 -18.53
CA PHE A 100 26.56 20.52 -18.90
C PHE A 100 26.40 19.97 -20.32
N SER A 101 25.30 19.30 -20.59
CA SER A 101 24.88 18.97 -21.94
C SER A 101 24.29 20.19 -22.65
N ASP A 102 24.05 20.07 -23.95
CA ASP A 102 23.19 20.99 -24.68
C ASP A 102 21.78 21.01 -24.10
N SER A 103 21.12 22.16 -24.24
CA SER A 103 19.72 22.31 -23.83
C SER A 103 18.79 21.66 -24.86
N LEU A 104 17.95 20.75 -24.40
CA LEU A 104 16.93 20.09 -25.22
C LEU A 104 15.54 20.55 -24.79
N PRO A 105 14.61 20.82 -25.72
CA PRO A 105 13.23 21.16 -25.38
C PRO A 105 12.52 19.95 -24.74
N VAL A 106 11.67 20.23 -23.73
CA VAL A 106 10.78 19.25 -23.13
C VAL A 106 9.37 19.54 -23.64
N SER A 107 8.92 18.72 -24.57
CA SER A 107 7.63 18.87 -25.25
C SER A 107 6.46 18.28 -24.46
N SER A 108 6.73 17.40 -23.48
CA SER A 108 5.68 16.66 -22.76
C SER A 108 6.01 16.45 -21.29
N GLY A 109 5.01 16.05 -20.50
CA GLY A 109 5.14 15.68 -19.11
C GLY A 109 5.05 16.83 -18.11
N VAL A 110 4.80 16.48 -16.84
CA VAL A 110 4.92 17.44 -15.73
C VAL A 110 6.38 17.50 -15.26
N PRO A 111 6.87 18.64 -14.75
CA PRO A 111 8.22 18.71 -14.20
C PRO A 111 8.37 17.71 -13.04
N GLN A 112 9.31 16.77 -13.17
CA GLN A 112 9.62 15.84 -12.08
C GLN A 112 10.17 16.60 -10.87
N GLY A 113 9.58 16.33 -9.69
CA GLY A 113 9.92 17.05 -8.45
C GLY A 113 9.17 18.36 -8.24
N SER A 114 8.28 18.78 -9.15
CA SER A 114 7.38 19.90 -8.92
C SER A 114 6.28 19.55 -7.90
N VAL A 115 5.76 20.57 -7.21
CA VAL A 115 4.67 20.40 -6.24
C VAL A 115 3.34 20.10 -6.94
N LEU A 116 3.14 20.63 -8.13
CA LEU A 116 1.91 20.46 -8.92
C LEU A 116 1.88 19.19 -9.76
N GLY A 117 3.04 18.62 -10.09
CA GLY A 117 3.12 17.43 -10.94
C GLY A 117 2.18 16.30 -10.55
N PRO A 118 2.16 15.86 -9.28
CA PRO A 118 1.32 14.77 -8.82
C PRO A 118 -0.18 15.00 -9.01
N ILE A 119 -0.69 16.19 -8.67
CA ILE A 119 -2.12 16.48 -8.80
C ILE A 119 -2.55 16.62 -10.25
N LEU A 120 -1.71 17.23 -11.09
CA LEU A 120 -1.97 17.37 -12.53
C LEU A 120 -2.00 16.00 -13.21
N PHE A 121 -1.13 15.08 -12.77
CA PHE A 121 -1.16 13.71 -13.25
C PHE A 121 -2.43 12.98 -12.85
N ASN A 122 -2.85 13.10 -11.59
CA ASN A 122 -4.09 12.48 -11.14
C ASN A 122 -5.31 12.98 -11.92
N ILE A 123 -5.38 14.27 -12.24
CA ILE A 123 -6.43 14.83 -13.09
C ILE A 123 -6.37 14.25 -14.50
N PHE A 124 -5.14 14.13 -15.05
CA PHE A 124 -4.95 13.61 -16.40
C PHE A 124 -5.41 12.16 -16.55
N ILE A 125 -5.07 11.27 -15.60
CA ILE A 125 -5.37 9.85 -15.70
C ILE A 125 -6.79 9.50 -15.23
N ASN A 126 -7.50 10.43 -14.58
CA ASN A 126 -8.74 10.12 -13.87
C ASN A 126 -9.86 9.56 -14.74
N ASP A 127 -9.98 9.95 -16.01
CA ASP A 127 -11.03 9.46 -16.92
C ASP A 127 -10.85 8.01 -17.39
N ILE A 128 -9.72 7.38 -17.07
CA ILE A 128 -9.50 5.94 -17.33
C ILE A 128 -10.55 5.08 -16.61
N PHE A 129 -11.08 5.56 -15.46
CA PHE A 129 -12.13 4.87 -14.72
C PHE A 129 -13.41 4.74 -15.53
N GLU A 130 -13.80 5.78 -16.27
CA GLU A 130 -15.02 5.79 -17.08
C GLU A 130 -14.97 4.73 -18.18
N CYS A 131 -13.77 4.40 -18.66
CA CYS A 131 -13.60 3.40 -19.71
C CYS A 131 -13.71 1.96 -19.18
N CYS A 132 -13.20 1.67 -17.99
CA CYS A 132 -12.99 0.29 -17.54
C CYS A 132 -13.93 -0.15 -16.40
N CYS A 133 -14.49 0.77 -15.61
CA CYS A 133 -15.22 0.44 -14.38
C CYS A 133 -16.48 -0.40 -14.55
N ASN A 134 -17.05 -0.48 -15.75
CA ASN A 134 -18.25 -1.27 -16.01
C ASN A 134 -17.97 -2.78 -16.13
N TYR A 135 -16.70 -3.19 -16.31
CA TYR A 135 -16.34 -4.55 -16.62
C TYR A 135 -15.35 -5.17 -15.62
N CYS A 136 -14.57 -4.34 -14.93
CA CYS A 136 -13.58 -4.80 -13.96
C CYS A 136 -13.36 -3.78 -12.84
N GLU A 137 -12.79 -4.26 -11.74
CA GLU A 137 -12.27 -3.37 -10.69
C GLU A 137 -10.94 -2.76 -11.16
N ILE A 138 -10.85 -1.44 -11.17
CA ILE A 138 -9.64 -0.72 -11.57
C ILE A 138 -9.05 0.04 -10.38
N PHE A 139 -7.75 -0.07 -10.17
CA PHE A 139 -7.00 0.63 -9.13
C PHE A 139 -5.81 1.36 -9.70
N LEU A 140 -5.60 2.58 -9.22
CA LEU A 140 -4.46 3.39 -9.61
C LEU A 140 -3.63 3.82 -8.40
N PHE A 141 -2.32 3.80 -8.59
CA PHE A 141 -1.38 4.47 -7.74
C PHE A 141 -0.45 5.31 -8.60
N ALA A 142 -0.82 6.55 -8.83
CA ALA A 142 -0.23 7.38 -9.87
C ALA A 142 -0.34 6.70 -11.24
N ASP A 143 0.78 6.32 -11.85
CA ASP A 143 0.90 5.64 -13.14
C ASP A 143 0.75 4.10 -13.06
N ASP A 144 0.89 3.51 -11.87
CA ASP A 144 0.64 2.07 -11.69
C ASP A 144 -0.85 1.76 -11.75
N VAL A 145 -1.28 1.01 -12.76
CA VAL A 145 -2.68 0.60 -12.99
C VAL A 145 -2.84 -0.90 -12.78
N LYS A 146 -3.95 -1.29 -12.15
CA LYS A 146 -4.35 -2.68 -11.96
C LYS A 146 -5.78 -2.89 -12.41
N LEU A 147 -6.02 -3.98 -13.10
CA LEU A 147 -7.34 -4.42 -13.53
C LEU A 147 -7.62 -5.79 -12.94
N PHE A 148 -8.63 -5.90 -12.08
CA PHE A 148 -9.04 -7.15 -11.47
C PHE A 148 -10.44 -7.54 -11.93
N SER A 149 -10.61 -8.78 -12.36
CA SER A 149 -11.92 -9.38 -12.61
C SER A 149 -11.91 -10.88 -12.29
N SER A 150 -13.09 -11.43 -12.07
CA SER A 150 -13.36 -12.87 -12.00
C SER A 150 -14.07 -13.39 -13.26
N ASN A 151 -14.07 -12.58 -14.33
CA ASN A 151 -14.63 -12.91 -15.64
C ASN A 151 -13.60 -12.56 -16.71
N SER A 152 -13.12 -13.57 -17.41
CA SER A 152 -12.05 -13.45 -18.42
C SER A 152 -12.44 -12.58 -19.62
N PHE A 153 -13.69 -12.66 -20.06
CA PHE A 153 -14.19 -11.86 -21.17
C PHE A 153 -14.28 -10.37 -20.82
N GLU A 154 -14.82 -10.05 -19.66
CA GLU A 154 -14.92 -8.66 -19.17
C GLU A 154 -13.53 -8.04 -18.97
N LEU A 155 -12.57 -8.82 -18.46
CA LEU A 155 -11.20 -8.35 -18.27
C LEU A 155 -10.50 -8.06 -19.61
N GLN A 156 -10.70 -8.92 -20.62
CA GLN A 156 -10.16 -8.66 -21.97
C GLN A 156 -10.79 -7.42 -22.61
N ASN A 157 -12.10 -7.23 -22.43
CA ASN A 157 -12.77 -6.02 -22.92
C ASN A 157 -12.22 -4.75 -22.26
N SER A 158 -11.96 -4.80 -20.94
CA SER A 158 -11.32 -3.68 -20.23
C SER A 158 -9.94 -3.35 -20.76
N LEU A 159 -9.15 -4.37 -21.10
CA LEU A 159 -7.83 -4.17 -21.75
C LEU A 159 -7.95 -3.50 -23.12
N ASN A 160 -8.95 -3.89 -23.92
CA ASN A 160 -9.17 -3.29 -25.25
C ASN A 160 -9.55 -1.79 -25.10
N LEU A 161 -10.46 -1.48 -24.18
CA LEU A 161 -10.86 -0.09 -23.88
C LEU A 161 -9.69 0.73 -23.33
N LEU A 162 -8.87 0.14 -22.47
CA LEU A 162 -7.65 0.79 -21.95
C LEU A 162 -6.66 1.09 -23.08
N SER A 163 -6.50 0.16 -24.05
CA SER A 163 -5.65 0.38 -25.23
C SER A 163 -6.17 1.56 -26.07
N GLU A 164 -7.47 1.63 -26.32
CA GLU A 164 -8.09 2.74 -27.05
C GLU A 164 -7.90 4.07 -26.31
N TRP A 165 -8.12 4.07 -25.00
CA TRP A 165 -7.89 5.24 -24.14
C TRP A 165 -6.42 5.68 -24.18
N SER A 166 -5.50 4.74 -24.08
CA SER A 166 -4.05 4.96 -24.15
C SER A 166 -3.63 5.64 -25.47
N LYS A 167 -4.14 5.15 -26.60
CA LYS A 167 -3.90 5.74 -27.94
C LYS A 167 -4.49 7.13 -28.06
N LYS A 168 -5.71 7.34 -27.60
CA LYS A 168 -6.39 8.65 -27.61
C LYS A 168 -5.60 9.71 -26.86
N TRP A 169 -5.04 9.38 -25.69
CA TRP A 169 -4.33 10.30 -24.83
C TRP A 169 -2.80 10.25 -25.00
N GLN A 170 -2.30 9.49 -25.97
CA GLN A 170 -0.87 9.33 -26.28
C GLN A 170 -0.04 8.86 -25.06
N LEU A 171 -0.68 8.12 -24.16
CA LEU A 171 -0.06 7.52 -22.98
C LEU A 171 0.33 6.07 -23.30
N GLN A 172 1.53 5.88 -23.83
CA GLN A 172 1.98 4.58 -24.29
C GLN A 172 2.11 3.56 -23.16
N VAL A 173 1.51 2.38 -23.32
CA VAL A 173 1.67 1.26 -22.41
C VAL A 173 2.98 0.52 -22.69
N SER A 174 3.73 0.18 -21.64
CA SER A 174 4.94 -0.63 -21.73
C SER A 174 4.59 -2.11 -21.62
N ILE A 175 4.25 -2.77 -22.72
CA ILE A 175 3.77 -4.17 -22.76
C ILE A 175 4.75 -5.12 -22.07
N GLU A 176 6.06 -4.91 -22.25
CA GLU A 176 7.11 -5.75 -21.63
C GLU A 176 7.12 -5.74 -20.12
N LYS A 177 6.63 -4.67 -19.50
CA LYS A 177 6.53 -4.52 -18.05
C LYS A 177 5.17 -4.95 -17.51
N CYS A 178 4.16 -5.07 -18.36
CA CYS A 178 2.86 -5.56 -17.97
C CYS A 178 2.93 -7.03 -17.58
N SER A 179 2.11 -7.43 -16.61
CA SER A 179 2.09 -8.81 -16.13
C SER A 179 0.69 -9.26 -15.71
N VAL A 180 0.41 -10.54 -15.88
CA VAL A 180 -0.84 -11.20 -15.54
C VAL A 180 -0.61 -12.13 -14.35
N LEU A 181 -1.36 -11.94 -13.28
CA LEU A 181 -1.33 -12.78 -12.08
C LEU A 181 -2.66 -13.54 -11.95
N HIS A 182 -2.63 -14.82 -12.27
CA HIS A 182 -3.77 -15.73 -12.09
C HIS A 182 -3.86 -16.15 -10.62
N LEU A 183 -4.99 -15.87 -9.98
CA LEU A 183 -5.18 -16.10 -8.55
C LEU A 183 -5.79 -17.47 -8.26
N GLY A 184 -5.22 -18.15 -7.28
CA GLY A 184 -5.64 -19.51 -6.88
C GLY A 184 -4.91 -20.63 -7.63
N SER A 185 -4.98 -21.85 -7.05
CA SER A 185 -4.29 -23.03 -7.60
C SER A 185 -5.04 -23.71 -8.77
N ASN A 186 -6.34 -23.43 -8.91
CA ASN A 186 -7.22 -24.05 -9.91
C ASN A 186 -7.72 -23.02 -10.94
N ASN A 187 -6.89 -22.01 -11.26
CA ASN A 187 -7.24 -21.00 -12.25
C ASN A 187 -7.19 -21.57 -13.67
N ALA A 188 -8.08 -21.09 -14.55
CA ALA A 188 -8.14 -21.51 -15.95
C ALA A 188 -6.95 -21.04 -16.80
N GLU A 189 -6.14 -20.10 -16.26
CA GLU A 189 -4.93 -19.56 -16.90
C GLU A 189 -5.15 -19.01 -18.32
N THR A 190 -6.28 -18.32 -18.53
CA THR A 190 -6.63 -17.70 -19.82
C THR A 190 -5.55 -16.71 -20.26
N SER A 191 -5.21 -16.68 -21.55
CA SER A 191 -4.29 -15.70 -22.14
C SER A 191 -5.00 -14.36 -22.32
N TYR A 192 -4.29 -13.26 -22.04
CA TYR A 192 -4.75 -11.88 -22.22
C TYR A 192 -3.86 -11.15 -23.20
N PHE A 193 -4.48 -10.31 -24.04
CA PHE A 193 -3.80 -9.61 -25.11
C PHE A 193 -3.98 -8.09 -24.97
N LEU A 194 -2.92 -7.34 -25.23
CA LEU A 194 -2.95 -5.88 -25.33
C LEU A 194 -2.27 -5.49 -26.66
N ASP A 195 -2.97 -4.77 -27.52
CA ASP A 195 -2.49 -4.38 -28.86
C ASP A 195 -1.96 -5.56 -29.69
N GLY A 196 -2.61 -6.72 -29.58
CA GLY A 196 -2.22 -7.95 -30.30
C GLY A 196 -1.04 -8.73 -29.68
N HIS A 197 -0.46 -8.24 -28.60
CA HIS A 197 0.62 -8.92 -27.89
C HIS A 197 0.10 -9.64 -26.65
N GLU A 198 0.48 -10.89 -26.46
CA GLU A 198 0.15 -11.66 -25.27
C GLU A 198 0.91 -11.11 -24.06
N LEU A 199 0.17 -10.83 -22.98
CA LEU A 199 0.76 -10.35 -21.74
C LEU A 199 1.44 -11.49 -20.98
N LYS A 200 2.59 -11.16 -20.36
CA LYS A 200 3.42 -12.11 -19.63
C LYS A 200 2.71 -12.62 -18.37
N ARG A 201 2.54 -13.95 -18.27
CA ARG A 201 2.06 -14.60 -17.03
C ARG A 201 3.15 -14.64 -15.98
N THR A 202 2.76 -14.44 -14.72
CA THR A 202 3.67 -14.54 -13.57
C THR A 202 2.99 -15.19 -12.39
N ASN A 203 3.75 -15.93 -11.58
CA ASN A 203 3.27 -16.49 -10.32
C ASN A 203 3.50 -15.57 -9.12
N CYS A 204 4.26 -14.49 -9.33
CA CYS A 204 4.55 -13.52 -8.27
C CYS A 204 4.87 -12.17 -8.90
N VAL A 205 4.21 -11.12 -8.44
CA VAL A 205 4.42 -9.74 -8.87
C VAL A 205 4.89 -8.89 -7.69
N LYS A 206 5.71 -7.90 -7.97
CA LYS A 206 6.08 -6.87 -6.99
C LYS A 206 5.18 -5.65 -7.20
N ASP A 207 4.22 -5.48 -6.32
CA ASP A 207 3.21 -4.43 -6.36
C ASP A 207 3.45 -3.42 -5.23
N LEU A 208 3.65 -2.15 -5.56
CA LEU A 208 3.94 -1.07 -4.60
C LEU A 208 4.96 -1.49 -3.53
N GLY A 209 6.01 -2.19 -3.95
CA GLY A 209 7.08 -2.65 -3.06
C GLY A 209 6.80 -3.92 -2.26
N VAL A 210 5.62 -4.54 -2.41
CA VAL A 210 5.23 -5.79 -1.76
C VAL A 210 5.12 -6.91 -2.79
N PHE A 211 5.73 -8.06 -2.53
CA PHE A 211 5.61 -9.26 -3.36
C PHE A 211 4.29 -9.98 -3.08
N THR A 212 3.49 -10.13 -4.11
CA THR A 212 2.21 -10.83 -4.10
C THR A 212 2.30 -12.06 -4.97
N SER A 213 2.09 -13.25 -4.40
CA SER A 213 2.04 -14.51 -5.13
C SER A 213 0.61 -14.87 -5.54
N ASN A 214 0.47 -15.72 -6.54
CA ASN A 214 -0.82 -16.26 -6.99
C ASN A 214 -1.62 -16.99 -5.90
N THR A 215 -0.94 -17.54 -4.88
CA THR A 215 -1.56 -18.17 -3.70
C THR A 215 -1.81 -17.21 -2.55
N LEU A 216 -1.48 -15.92 -2.71
CA LEU A 216 -1.51 -14.87 -1.68
C LEU A 216 -0.67 -15.18 -0.43
N SER A 217 0.32 -16.07 -0.55
CA SER A 217 1.28 -16.39 0.51
C SER A 217 2.21 -15.19 0.78
N SER A 218 2.48 -14.92 2.05
CA SER A 218 3.41 -13.87 2.47
C SER A 218 4.88 -14.29 2.48
N THR A 219 5.17 -15.57 2.21
CA THR A 219 6.53 -16.13 2.35
C THR A 219 7.56 -15.41 1.49
N SER A 220 7.26 -15.16 0.21
CA SER A 220 8.17 -14.44 -0.70
C SER A 220 8.51 -13.04 -0.18
N GLN A 221 7.50 -12.30 0.28
CA GLN A 221 7.71 -10.97 0.87
C GLN A 221 8.54 -11.04 2.16
N CYS A 222 8.30 -12.01 3.02
CA CYS A 222 9.07 -12.19 4.26
C CYS A 222 10.55 -12.45 3.96
N HIS A 223 10.86 -13.29 2.97
CA HIS A 223 12.22 -13.57 2.54
C HIS A 223 12.92 -12.33 1.97
N GLU A 224 12.26 -11.57 1.12
CA GLU A 224 12.84 -10.34 0.55
C GLU A 224 13.04 -9.26 1.62
N THR A 225 12.08 -9.09 2.52
CA THR A 225 12.20 -8.18 3.67
C THR A 225 13.39 -8.59 4.56
N TYR A 226 13.52 -9.88 4.87
CA TYR A 226 14.66 -10.42 5.64
C TYR A 226 16.01 -10.12 4.97
N LYS A 227 16.14 -10.40 3.66
CA LYS A 227 17.36 -10.13 2.90
C LYS A 227 17.75 -8.65 2.94
N LYS A 228 16.78 -7.77 2.62
CA LYS A 228 16.98 -6.32 2.59
C LYS A 228 17.35 -5.77 3.97
N ALA A 229 16.59 -6.11 5.01
CA ALA A 229 16.85 -5.68 6.38
C ALA A 229 18.19 -6.20 6.92
N SER A 230 18.54 -7.47 6.66
CA SER A 230 19.83 -8.06 7.08
C SER A 230 21.00 -7.39 6.40
N ARG A 231 20.87 -7.01 5.11
CA ARG A 231 21.92 -6.26 4.39
C ARG A 231 22.18 -4.89 5.03
N ILE A 232 21.10 -4.16 5.36
CA ILE A 232 21.22 -2.85 6.03
C ILE A 232 21.81 -3.00 7.44
N CYS A 233 21.39 -4.02 8.22
CA CYS A 233 22.02 -4.31 9.51
C CYS A 233 23.54 -4.53 9.38
N SER A 234 23.97 -5.28 8.38
CA SER A 234 25.39 -5.53 8.13
C SER A 234 26.13 -4.25 7.72
N LEU A 235 25.47 -3.39 6.92
CA LEU A 235 26.04 -2.09 6.53
C LEU A 235 26.21 -1.18 7.75
N ILE A 236 25.20 -1.07 8.62
CA ILE A 236 25.29 -0.27 9.85
C ILE A 236 26.50 -0.72 10.68
N HIS A 237 26.66 -2.02 10.92
CA HIS A 237 27.78 -2.53 11.71
C HIS A 237 29.15 -2.33 11.07
N LYS A 238 29.23 -2.20 9.74
CA LYS A 238 30.49 -1.94 9.01
C LYS A 238 30.81 -0.45 8.95
N SER A 239 29.82 0.41 8.74
CA SER A 239 30.00 1.84 8.47
C SER A 239 30.20 2.67 9.75
N PHE A 240 29.64 2.23 10.87
CA PHE A 240 29.79 2.96 12.12
C PHE A 240 31.08 2.56 12.83
N ILE A 241 32.05 3.48 12.92
CA ILE A 241 33.31 3.33 13.67
C ILE A 241 33.00 3.32 15.18
N SER A 242 32.08 4.19 15.61
CA SER A 242 31.63 4.23 17.01
C SER A 242 30.92 2.94 17.41
N ARG A 243 31.27 2.41 18.57
CA ARG A 243 30.61 1.25 19.21
C ARG A 243 29.55 1.67 20.22
N ASN A 244 29.17 2.97 20.23
CA ASN A 244 28.09 3.44 21.09
C ASN A 244 26.78 2.75 20.72
N LYS A 245 26.20 2.04 21.69
CA LYS A 245 24.97 1.24 21.53
C LYS A 245 23.76 2.08 21.16
N GLU A 246 23.66 3.29 21.71
CA GLU A 246 22.55 4.19 21.46
C GLU A 246 22.54 4.68 20.02
N ILE A 247 23.68 5.09 19.48
CA ILE A 247 23.84 5.54 18.09
C ILE A 247 23.52 4.39 17.12
N ILE A 248 24.05 3.21 17.36
CA ILE A 248 23.81 2.03 16.51
C ILE A 248 22.33 1.61 16.59
N HIS A 249 21.71 1.66 17.79
CA HIS A 249 20.29 1.39 17.97
C HIS A 249 19.42 2.43 17.27
N GLN A 250 19.78 3.70 17.32
CA GLN A 250 19.08 4.75 16.59
C GLN A 250 19.15 4.52 15.07
N ALA A 251 20.33 4.13 14.55
CA ALA A 251 20.47 3.76 13.14
C ALA A 251 19.58 2.55 12.76
N TYR A 252 19.46 1.55 13.65
CA TYR A 252 18.52 0.44 13.44
C TYR A 252 17.08 0.93 13.33
N ASN A 253 16.63 1.80 14.22
CA ASN A 253 15.29 2.33 14.23
C ASN A 253 14.96 3.11 12.93
N VAL A 254 15.93 3.89 12.44
CA VAL A 254 15.73 4.72 11.24
C VAL A 254 15.84 3.92 9.95
N TYR A 255 16.78 2.99 9.83
CA TYR A 255 17.09 2.35 8.54
C TYR A 255 16.56 0.92 8.42
N VAL A 256 16.37 0.20 9.51
CA VAL A 256 15.97 -1.22 9.48
C VAL A 256 14.51 -1.40 9.83
N LEU A 257 14.02 -0.78 10.92
CA LEU A 257 12.61 -0.93 11.32
C LEU A 257 11.64 -0.46 10.25
N LEU A 258 11.96 0.62 9.50
CA LEU A 258 11.12 1.08 8.39
C LEU A 258 10.93 0.00 7.31
N ILE A 259 11.96 -0.80 7.03
CA ILE A 259 11.89 -1.91 6.07
C ILE A 259 11.00 -3.04 6.62
N LEU A 260 11.12 -3.34 7.92
CA LEU A 260 10.37 -4.40 8.58
C LEU A 260 8.90 -4.04 8.79
N ASP A 261 8.58 -2.74 8.96
CA ASP A 261 7.24 -2.23 9.21
C ASP A 261 6.46 -1.91 7.93
N TYR A 262 7.16 -1.65 6.79
CA TYR A 262 6.52 -1.23 5.55
C TYR A 262 5.44 -2.21 5.11
N CYS A 263 4.20 -1.73 4.99
CA CYS A 263 3.02 -2.50 4.59
C CYS A 263 2.84 -3.83 5.36
N SER A 264 3.33 -3.92 6.61
CA SER A 264 3.30 -5.15 7.42
C SER A 264 1.90 -5.71 7.63
N SER A 265 0.87 -4.87 7.69
CA SER A 265 -0.54 -5.29 7.83
C SER A 265 -1.04 -6.06 6.60
N VAL A 266 -0.47 -5.80 5.41
CA VAL A 266 -0.83 -6.50 4.16
C VAL A 266 -0.29 -7.93 4.15
N TYR A 267 1.01 -8.10 4.45
CA TYR A 267 1.71 -9.38 4.30
C TYR A 267 2.03 -10.08 5.63
N ASN A 268 1.39 -9.68 6.73
CA ASN A 268 1.68 -10.26 8.04
C ASN A 268 1.71 -11.80 7.97
N PRO A 269 2.84 -12.44 8.33
CA PRO A 269 3.05 -13.85 8.09
C PRO A 269 2.09 -14.75 8.87
N SER A 270 1.55 -15.75 8.20
CA SER A 270 0.74 -16.80 8.81
C SER A 270 1.56 -17.97 9.33
N LYS A 271 2.72 -18.26 8.71
CA LYS A 271 3.62 -19.34 9.09
C LYS A 271 4.56 -18.92 10.21
N VAL A 272 4.74 -19.77 11.21
CA VAL A 272 5.68 -19.54 12.32
C VAL A 272 7.12 -19.39 11.82
N SER A 273 7.51 -20.17 10.79
CA SER A 273 8.82 -20.06 10.15
C SER A 273 9.11 -18.66 9.59
N ASP A 274 8.11 -18.03 8.97
CA ASP A 274 8.24 -16.69 8.41
C ASP A 274 8.29 -15.61 9.51
N ILE A 275 7.50 -15.79 10.60
CA ILE A 275 7.59 -14.93 11.79
C ILE A 275 9.00 -14.98 12.37
N GLN A 276 9.52 -16.18 12.58
CA GLN A 276 10.87 -16.40 13.14
C GLN A 276 11.97 -15.88 12.19
N LEU A 277 11.79 -16.01 10.87
CA LEU A 277 12.71 -15.48 9.87
C LEU A 277 12.86 -13.96 10.01
N LEU A 278 11.76 -13.24 10.13
CA LEU A 278 11.82 -11.78 10.33
C LEU A 278 12.43 -11.42 11.68
N GLU A 279 12.03 -12.10 12.76
CA GLU A 279 12.57 -11.91 14.10
C GLU A 279 14.08 -12.16 14.16
N LYS A 280 14.61 -13.06 13.32
CA LYS A 280 16.04 -13.35 13.20
C LYS A 280 16.86 -12.12 12.84
N VAL A 281 16.30 -11.12 12.12
CA VAL A 281 16.98 -9.85 11.85
C VAL A 281 17.31 -9.14 13.16
N GLN A 282 16.29 -8.93 14.00
CA GLN A 282 16.42 -8.23 15.28
C GLN A 282 17.28 -9.01 16.29
N ARG A 283 17.11 -10.33 16.33
CA ARG A 283 17.93 -11.22 17.17
C ARG A 283 19.43 -11.12 16.81
N LYS A 284 19.77 -11.16 15.51
CA LYS A 284 21.14 -11.04 15.03
C LYS A 284 21.73 -9.65 15.28
N PHE A 285 20.94 -8.60 15.01
CA PHE A 285 21.37 -7.22 15.23
C PHE A 285 21.67 -6.96 16.71
N THR A 286 20.74 -7.28 17.60
CA THR A 286 20.92 -7.07 19.05
C THR A 286 22.02 -7.94 19.65
N LYS A 287 22.23 -9.17 19.13
CA LYS A 287 23.33 -10.05 19.56
C LYS A 287 24.69 -9.41 19.30
N ARG A 288 24.89 -8.76 18.17
CA ARG A 288 26.14 -8.05 17.85
C ARG A 288 26.36 -6.82 18.72
N LEU A 289 25.27 -6.16 19.15
CA LEU A 289 25.34 -4.97 19.97
C LEU A 289 25.73 -5.28 21.43
N PHE A 290 25.35 -6.44 21.97
CA PHE A 290 25.55 -6.84 23.37
C PHE A 290 26.62 -7.91 23.62
N HIS A 291 27.37 -8.33 22.59
CA HIS A 291 28.43 -9.33 22.76
C HIS A 291 28.02 -10.63 23.51
N SER A 292 26.86 -11.15 23.24
CA SER A 292 26.39 -12.54 23.33
C SER A 292 26.05 -13.23 24.65
N LYS A 293 26.38 -12.71 25.84
CA LYS A 293 26.01 -13.40 27.11
C LYS A 293 24.60 -13.10 27.62
N ILE A 294 23.92 -12.09 27.06
CA ILE A 294 22.62 -11.62 27.54
C ILE A 294 21.52 -12.32 26.70
N SER A 295 20.43 -12.79 27.36
CA SER A 295 19.30 -13.41 26.69
C SER A 295 18.64 -12.43 25.70
N TYR A 296 17.93 -12.96 24.69
CA TYR A 296 17.25 -12.11 23.72
C TYR A 296 16.22 -11.19 24.39
N SER A 297 15.47 -11.73 25.33
CA SER A 297 14.47 -11.00 26.08
C SER A 297 15.07 -9.82 26.90
N ASP A 298 16.24 -10.05 27.52
CA ASP A 298 16.89 -8.99 28.28
C ASP A 298 17.50 -7.92 27.37
N ARG A 299 18.03 -8.32 26.19
CA ARG A 299 18.47 -7.34 25.18
C ARG A 299 17.33 -6.42 24.73
N LEU A 300 16.11 -6.97 24.53
CA LEU A 300 14.94 -6.18 24.18
C LEU A 300 14.58 -5.20 25.31
N LYS A 301 14.59 -5.66 26.56
CA LYS A 301 14.35 -4.78 27.74
C LYS A 301 15.36 -3.66 27.80
N HIS A 302 16.66 -3.94 27.67
CA HIS A 302 17.72 -2.94 27.68
C HIS A 302 17.58 -1.88 26.58
N LEU A 303 17.06 -2.26 25.41
CA LEU A 303 16.86 -1.34 24.29
C LEU A 303 15.46 -0.70 24.29
N CYS A 304 14.61 -1.06 25.24
CA CYS A 304 13.21 -0.62 25.30
C CYS A 304 12.45 -0.91 23.98
N ILE A 305 12.69 -2.06 23.36
CA ILE A 305 12.03 -2.51 22.13
C ILE A 305 11.25 -3.80 22.35
N GLU A 306 10.22 -3.99 21.54
CA GLU A 306 9.38 -5.19 21.55
C GLU A 306 9.83 -6.17 20.47
N THR A 307 9.33 -7.42 20.54
CA THR A 307 9.47 -8.37 19.42
C THR A 307 8.77 -7.81 18.19
N LEU A 308 9.26 -8.16 16.99
CA LEU A 308 8.67 -7.70 15.74
C LEU A 308 7.22 -8.18 15.57
N GLU A 309 6.91 -9.38 16.05
CA GLU A 309 5.54 -9.90 16.02
C GLU A 309 4.59 -9.04 16.87
N LYS A 310 4.96 -8.71 18.12
CA LYS A 310 4.16 -7.84 19.01
C LYS A 310 4.02 -6.43 18.41
N ARG A 311 5.10 -5.88 17.86
CA ARG A 311 5.10 -4.57 17.20
C ARG A 311 4.12 -4.53 16.00
N ARG A 312 4.14 -5.54 15.14
CA ARG A 312 3.21 -5.67 14.00
C ARG A 312 1.77 -5.79 14.45
N LEU A 313 1.52 -6.57 15.50
CA LEU A 313 0.19 -6.69 16.08
C LEU A 313 -0.32 -5.33 16.58
N LYS A 314 0.52 -4.56 17.26
CA LYS A 314 0.15 -3.19 17.69
C LYS A 314 -0.14 -2.28 16.49
N HIS A 315 0.65 -2.36 15.41
CA HIS A 315 0.39 -1.60 14.19
C HIS A 315 -0.97 -1.96 13.58
N ASP A 316 -1.31 -3.25 13.52
CA ASP A 316 -2.61 -3.72 13.03
C ASP A 316 -3.77 -3.18 13.89
N LEU A 317 -3.64 -3.23 15.20
CA LEU A 317 -4.67 -2.73 16.12
C LEU A 317 -4.82 -1.20 16.04
N ILE A 318 -3.72 -0.47 15.90
CA ILE A 318 -3.73 0.98 15.69
C ILE A 318 -4.39 1.33 14.34
N LEU A 319 -4.10 0.55 13.29
CA LEU A 319 -4.74 0.74 11.99
C LEU A 319 -6.24 0.47 12.07
N ALA A 320 -6.64 -0.60 12.74
CA ALA A 320 -8.06 -0.93 12.96
C ALA A 320 -8.78 0.18 13.74
N TYR A 321 -8.16 0.70 14.80
CA TYR A 321 -8.69 1.85 15.54
C TYR A 321 -8.91 3.07 14.62
N LYS A 322 -7.93 3.38 13.76
CA LYS A 322 -8.07 4.49 12.81
C LYS A 322 -9.21 4.28 11.81
N ILE A 323 -9.42 3.04 11.35
CA ILE A 323 -10.51 2.69 10.43
C ILE A 323 -11.87 2.88 11.14
N LEU A 324 -12.03 2.31 12.33
CA LEU A 324 -13.27 2.38 13.11
C LEU A 324 -13.68 3.80 13.50
N HIS A 325 -12.72 4.70 13.67
CA HIS A 325 -12.95 6.12 13.98
C HIS A 325 -12.85 7.02 12.74
N GLU A 326 -13.11 6.47 11.54
CA GLU A 326 -13.21 7.19 10.26
C GLU A 326 -12.00 8.07 9.91
N LYS A 327 -10.82 7.76 10.48
CA LYS A 327 -9.57 8.45 10.13
C LYS A 327 -8.98 7.95 8.81
N ILE A 328 -9.52 6.84 8.28
CA ILE A 328 -9.17 6.25 6.97
C ILE A 328 -10.46 5.84 6.27
N PRO A 329 -11.20 6.81 5.68
CA PRO A 329 -12.54 6.57 5.09
C PRO A 329 -12.55 5.48 4.02
N VAL A 330 -11.50 5.39 3.20
CA VAL A 330 -11.38 4.41 2.11
C VAL A 330 -11.44 2.95 2.58
N LEU A 331 -11.16 2.68 3.85
CA LEU A 331 -11.24 1.35 4.46
C LEU A 331 -12.42 1.20 5.43
N SER A 332 -13.35 2.15 5.50
CA SER A 332 -14.46 2.14 6.46
C SER A 332 -15.32 0.88 6.40
N SER A 333 -15.49 0.31 5.20
CA SER A 333 -16.25 -0.93 4.98
C SER A 333 -15.55 -2.19 5.51
N PHE A 334 -14.26 -2.14 5.86
CA PHE A 334 -13.48 -3.31 6.29
C PHE A 334 -13.87 -3.83 7.66
N LEU A 335 -14.23 -2.94 8.56
CA LEU A 335 -14.56 -3.27 9.94
C LEU A 335 -15.97 -2.77 10.26
N GLN A 336 -16.90 -3.70 10.40
CA GLN A 336 -18.30 -3.39 10.66
C GLN A 336 -18.73 -3.96 12.00
N TYR A 337 -19.54 -3.20 12.75
CA TYR A 337 -20.18 -3.68 13.96
C TYR A 337 -21.32 -4.62 13.62
N LYS A 338 -21.57 -5.62 14.47
CA LYS A 338 -22.72 -6.49 14.34
C LYS A 338 -24.00 -5.69 14.60
N HIS A 339 -24.98 -5.80 13.70
CA HIS A 339 -26.32 -5.29 13.96
C HIS A 339 -26.98 -6.15 15.04
N ILE A 340 -27.28 -5.54 16.19
CA ILE A 340 -28.02 -6.20 17.28
C ILE A 340 -29.50 -5.97 17.04
N ILE A 341 -30.19 -7.02 16.57
CA ILE A 341 -31.64 -6.98 16.29
C ILE A 341 -32.47 -6.95 17.59
N ARG A 342 -31.94 -7.54 18.70
CA ARG A 342 -32.57 -7.52 20.02
C ARG A 342 -31.50 -7.24 21.09
N PRO A 343 -31.62 -6.14 21.86
CA PRO A 343 -30.71 -5.88 22.97
C PRO A 343 -30.97 -6.88 24.10
N THR A 344 -30.01 -7.74 24.38
CA THR A 344 -30.00 -8.55 25.62
C THR A 344 -29.18 -7.84 26.70
N ARG A 345 -29.37 -8.17 27.98
CA ARG A 345 -28.64 -7.53 29.10
C ARG A 345 -27.10 -7.61 29.00
N SER A 346 -26.59 -8.48 28.11
CA SER A 346 -25.16 -8.59 27.77
C SER A 346 -24.77 -7.86 26.48
N SER A 347 -25.68 -7.11 25.84
CA SER A 347 -25.53 -6.53 24.51
C SER A 347 -24.80 -5.17 24.46
N GLU A 348 -24.17 -4.75 25.53
CA GLU A 348 -23.26 -3.57 25.52
C GLU A 348 -21.95 -3.82 24.75
N SER A 349 -21.72 -5.04 24.26
CA SER A 349 -20.53 -5.33 23.47
C SER A 349 -20.69 -4.86 22.02
N MET A 350 -20.03 -3.78 21.64
CA MET A 350 -19.84 -3.35 20.24
C MET A 350 -18.98 -4.38 19.49
N ASN A 351 -19.51 -5.57 19.25
CA ASN A 351 -18.77 -6.65 18.60
C ASN A 351 -18.64 -6.40 17.10
N LEU A 352 -17.42 -6.52 16.59
CA LEU A 352 -17.15 -6.50 15.16
C LEU A 352 -17.57 -7.81 14.50
N VAL A 353 -18.00 -7.71 13.24
CA VAL A 353 -18.26 -8.88 12.40
C VAL A 353 -16.92 -9.57 12.13
N VAL A 354 -16.84 -10.87 12.45
CA VAL A 354 -15.72 -11.73 12.04
C VAL A 354 -16.18 -12.56 10.84
N PRO A 355 -15.69 -12.28 9.62
CA PRO A 355 -16.09 -13.04 8.44
C PRO A 355 -15.73 -14.52 8.56
N LYS A 356 -16.61 -15.40 8.09
CA LYS A 356 -16.32 -16.84 8.03
C LYS A 356 -15.20 -17.12 7.04
N PHE A 357 -14.35 -18.08 7.35
CA PHE A 357 -13.21 -18.44 6.49
C PHE A 357 -13.05 -19.96 6.39
N LYS A 358 -12.62 -20.43 5.22
CA LYS A 358 -12.18 -21.80 4.94
C LYS A 358 -10.69 -21.85 4.60
N LEU A 359 -10.13 -20.74 4.09
CA LEU A 359 -8.75 -20.61 3.62
C LEU A 359 -7.88 -19.89 4.66
N ASP A 360 -6.65 -20.35 4.83
CA ASP A 360 -5.69 -19.74 5.76
C ASP A 360 -5.36 -18.27 5.39
N CYS A 361 -5.26 -17.94 4.10
CA CYS A 361 -5.05 -16.56 3.66
C CYS A 361 -6.17 -15.63 4.14
N LYS A 362 -7.43 -16.09 4.18
CA LYS A 362 -8.56 -15.34 4.72
C LYS A 362 -8.55 -15.30 6.25
N LYS A 363 -8.22 -16.42 6.91
CA LYS A 363 -8.10 -16.52 8.36
C LYS A 363 -7.11 -15.51 8.92
N TYR A 364 -5.94 -15.41 8.29
CA TYR A 364 -4.86 -14.54 8.74
C TYR A 364 -4.83 -13.16 8.06
N PHE A 365 -5.82 -12.85 7.24
CA PHE A 365 -5.95 -11.52 6.67
C PHE A 365 -6.27 -10.48 7.75
N PHE A 366 -5.91 -9.24 7.49
CA PHE A 366 -6.02 -8.11 8.42
C PHE A 366 -7.37 -8.04 9.14
N ILE A 367 -8.49 -8.06 8.39
CA ILE A 367 -9.85 -7.95 8.95
C ILE A 367 -10.12 -9.03 10.01
N ASN A 368 -9.91 -10.30 9.68
CA ASN A 368 -10.20 -11.42 10.59
C ASN A 368 -9.26 -11.40 11.80
N ARG A 369 -7.99 -11.08 11.58
CA ARG A 369 -6.98 -11.02 12.62
C ARG A 369 -7.29 -9.96 13.66
N VAL A 370 -7.64 -8.74 13.24
CA VAL A 370 -7.91 -7.65 14.19
C VAL A 370 -9.30 -7.75 14.82
N SER A 371 -10.33 -8.15 14.07
CA SER A 371 -11.70 -8.22 14.61
C SER A 371 -11.83 -9.19 15.78
N SER A 372 -11.19 -10.36 15.68
CA SER A 372 -11.20 -11.36 16.77
C SER A 372 -10.50 -10.85 18.02
N ILE A 373 -9.40 -10.13 17.88
CA ILE A 373 -8.65 -9.57 19.02
C ILE A 373 -9.40 -8.40 19.63
N LEU A 374 -9.91 -7.47 18.82
CA LEU A 374 -10.67 -6.32 19.32
C LEU A 374 -11.94 -6.75 20.06
N ASN A 375 -12.63 -7.78 19.58
CA ASN A 375 -13.79 -8.37 20.28
C ASN A 375 -13.44 -8.97 21.65
N SER A 376 -12.18 -9.27 21.93
CA SER A 376 -11.72 -9.75 23.23
C SER A 376 -11.32 -8.65 24.20
N PHE A 377 -11.30 -7.39 23.77
CA PHE A 377 -10.99 -6.26 24.61
C PHE A 377 -12.25 -5.75 25.35
N PRO A 378 -12.10 -5.14 26.54
CA PRO A 378 -13.21 -4.47 27.20
C PRO A 378 -13.81 -3.36 26.33
N VAL A 379 -15.15 -3.23 26.34
CA VAL A 379 -15.86 -2.20 25.53
C VAL A 379 -15.37 -0.78 25.86
N THR A 380 -15.09 -0.51 27.12
CA THR A 380 -14.55 0.78 27.58
C THR A 380 -13.27 1.19 26.88
N SER A 381 -12.40 0.22 26.48
CA SER A 381 -11.16 0.50 25.76
C SER A 381 -11.35 0.95 24.32
N MET A 382 -12.48 0.55 23.70
CA MET A 382 -12.86 0.96 22.35
C MET A 382 -13.68 2.26 22.32
N CYS A 383 -14.41 2.52 23.41
CA CYS A 383 -15.22 3.75 23.59
C CYS A 383 -14.42 4.90 24.18
N MET A 384 -13.15 4.70 24.59
CA MET A 384 -12.31 5.78 25.09
C MET A 384 -12.19 6.87 24.03
N ASP A 385 -12.91 7.96 24.25
CA ASP A 385 -12.95 9.19 23.47
C ASP A 385 -12.65 9.01 21.98
N ARG A 386 -13.66 9.13 21.14
CA ARG A 386 -13.60 9.01 19.66
C ARG A 386 -12.41 9.75 19.00
N TYR A 387 -11.61 10.48 19.77
CA TYR A 387 -10.59 11.39 19.28
C TYR A 387 -9.17 11.16 19.82
N ASN A 388 -8.94 10.24 20.76
CA ASN A 388 -7.61 10.15 21.39
C ASN A 388 -6.84 8.87 21.09
N LEU A 389 -6.23 8.85 19.89
CA LEU A 389 -5.29 7.79 19.48
C LEU A 389 -4.14 7.57 20.49
N LYS A 390 -3.74 8.62 21.24
CA LYS A 390 -2.68 8.53 22.26
C LYS A 390 -3.10 7.64 23.42
N ASN A 391 -4.34 7.73 23.85
CA ASN A 391 -4.87 6.90 24.94
C ASN A 391 -5.00 5.42 24.49
N PHE A 392 -5.46 5.18 23.25
CA PHE A 392 -5.50 3.81 22.71
C PHE A 392 -4.10 3.19 22.62
N LYS A 393 -3.09 3.94 22.20
CA LYS A 393 -1.70 3.45 22.20
C LYS A 393 -1.22 3.11 23.61
N ARG A 394 -1.48 3.96 24.61
CA ARG A 394 -1.13 3.68 26.03
C ARG A 394 -1.84 2.43 26.53
N PHE A 395 -3.11 2.25 26.20
CA PHE A 395 -3.85 1.02 26.52
C PHE A 395 -3.17 -0.21 25.94
N LEU A 396 -2.78 -0.19 24.65
CA LEU A 396 -2.06 -1.29 24.00
C LEU A 396 -0.69 -1.55 24.66
N ASP A 397 0.00 -0.52 25.13
CA ASP A 397 1.29 -0.65 25.81
C ASP A 397 1.13 -1.33 27.19
N ALA A 398 0.02 -1.08 27.90
CA ALA A 398 -0.30 -1.68 29.18
C ALA A 398 -0.94 -3.07 29.07
N THR A 399 -1.45 -3.45 27.88
CA THR A 399 -2.17 -4.71 27.68
C THR A 399 -1.20 -5.87 27.39
N ASP A 400 -1.40 -7.01 28.08
CA ASP A 400 -0.70 -8.24 27.72
C ASP A 400 -1.27 -8.81 26.42
N LEU A 401 -0.47 -8.75 25.37
CA LEU A 401 -0.80 -9.27 24.05
C LEU A 401 -0.19 -10.66 23.77
N SER A 402 0.49 -11.27 24.74
CA SER A 402 1.25 -12.52 24.58
C SER A 402 0.37 -13.67 24.04
N ARG A 403 -0.89 -13.77 24.50
CA ARG A 403 -1.86 -14.80 24.06
C ARG A 403 -2.18 -14.75 22.54
N PHE A 404 -1.88 -13.66 21.87
CA PHE A 404 -2.12 -13.48 20.43
C PHE A 404 -0.86 -13.70 19.60
N LEU A 405 0.30 -13.87 20.23
CA LEU A 405 1.57 -14.11 19.55
C LEU A 405 1.75 -15.61 19.29
N ARG A 406 2.39 -15.94 18.18
CA ARG A 406 2.47 -17.32 17.67
C ARG A 406 3.91 -17.82 17.53
N GLY A 407 4.85 -16.95 17.21
CA GLY A 407 6.23 -17.30 16.86
C GLY A 407 7.27 -16.94 17.91
N THR A 408 6.90 -16.24 18.96
CA THR A 408 7.85 -15.68 19.95
C THR A 408 7.84 -16.38 21.30
N ASN A 409 7.15 -17.54 21.43
CA ASN A 409 7.23 -18.38 22.62
C ASN A 409 8.63 -19.05 22.68
N SER A 410 9.65 -18.26 23.07
CA SER A 410 10.93 -18.72 23.69
C SER A 410 11.88 -17.53 23.84
#